data_a4d979bf1a3285347008c7b8354ca193
#
_entry.id   a4d979bf1a3285347008c7b8354ca193
#
_cell.length_a   1.000
_cell.length_b   1.000
_cell.length_c   1.000
_cell.angle_alpha   90.00
_cell.angle_beta   90.00
_cell.angle_gamma   90.00
#
_symmetry.space_group_name_H-M   'P 1'
#
loop_
_entity.id
_entity.type
_entity.pdbx_description
1 polymer ?
#
loop_
_entity_poly.entity_id
_entity_poly.type
_entity_poly.pdbx_seq_one_letter_code
_entity_poly.pdbx_strand_id
1 'polypeptide(L)'
;KGSIRDFYPPVQYLPSMQYNFQVYVESLEADIKSGKINQDEMIGRIGRKVTIDELPQLIDIAFLALHGSFGEDGTIQGLLEWLKIPYTGSGILPSAIGISKAVQKRFLGAAGFDTPDFMLVNRVNWEEGAKDILLYDIKTHLSFPIVIKPANQGSSLGVSVVHNFDEQKIEEAINKAFFNNTLQKSDWGKLTQSQKIDYVRSICDIREGLGLPLLLDGEQIN
;
A
#
# COMPACT_ATOMS: atom_id res chain seq x y z
N LYS A 1 21.12 -23.95 -11.65
CA LYS A 1 19.74 -23.47 -11.51
C LYS A 1 19.31 -23.81 -10.09
N GLY A 2 19.29 -22.81 -9.21
CA GLY A 2 18.84 -22.97 -7.82
C GLY A 2 17.35 -23.27 -7.74
N SER A 3 16.92 -23.92 -6.68
CA SER A 3 15.50 -24.08 -6.39
C SER A 3 14.93 -22.75 -5.91
N ILE A 4 13.65 -22.47 -6.20
CA ILE A 4 12.93 -21.34 -5.62
C ILE A 4 12.98 -21.35 -4.08
N ARG A 5 13.18 -22.52 -3.49
CA ARG A 5 13.37 -22.69 -2.04
C ARG A 5 14.67 -22.09 -1.53
N ASP A 6 15.67 -21.91 -2.40
CA ASP A 6 16.94 -21.25 -2.02
C ASP A 6 16.76 -19.73 -1.83
N PHE A 7 15.63 -19.20 -2.31
CA PHE A 7 15.22 -17.81 -2.14
C PHE A 7 14.67 -17.52 -0.74
N TYR A 8 14.04 -18.53 -0.15
CA TYR A 8 13.47 -18.36 1.18
C TYR A 8 14.46 -18.84 2.21
N PRO A 9 14.67 -18.09 3.29
CA PRO A 9 15.40 -18.62 4.42
C PRO A 9 14.76 -19.95 4.84
N PRO A 10 15.55 -20.87 5.40
CA PRO A 10 14.98 -22.09 5.98
C PRO A 10 13.79 -21.78 6.86
N VAL A 11 12.77 -22.63 6.87
CA VAL A 11 11.49 -22.41 7.56
C VAL A 11 11.67 -21.94 9.02
N GLN A 12 12.72 -22.39 9.67
CA GLN A 12 13.11 -21.98 11.03
C GLN A 12 13.47 -20.50 11.16
N TYR A 13 13.82 -19.83 10.06
CA TYR A 13 14.13 -18.39 10.01
C TYR A 13 13.00 -17.58 9.41
N LEU A 14 11.93 -18.24 8.92
CA LEU A 14 10.73 -17.50 8.52
C LEU A 14 10.11 -16.92 9.79
N PRO A 15 9.64 -15.69 9.72
CA PRO A 15 8.86 -15.12 10.81
C PRO A 15 7.75 -16.10 11.16
N SER A 16 7.52 -16.35 12.46
CA SER A 16 6.35 -17.11 12.88
C SER A 16 5.10 -16.45 12.28
N MET A 17 3.96 -17.14 12.25
CA MET A 17 2.71 -16.56 11.74
C MET A 17 2.30 -15.26 12.45
N GLN A 18 2.94 -14.92 13.58
CA GLN A 18 2.80 -13.65 14.28
C GLN A 18 3.72 -12.54 13.72
N TYR A 19 4.69 -12.89 12.87
CA TYR A 19 5.49 -11.89 12.16
C TYR A 19 4.77 -11.48 10.90
N ASN A 20 4.58 -10.18 10.75
CA ASN A 20 4.17 -9.65 9.47
C ASN A 20 5.32 -9.79 8.47
N PHE A 21 4.98 -10.28 7.28
CA PHE A 21 5.94 -10.44 6.17
C PHE A 21 6.65 -9.12 5.85
N GLN A 22 5.98 -7.99 5.99
CA GLN A 22 6.54 -6.67 5.76
C GLN A 22 7.71 -6.37 6.73
N VAL A 23 7.56 -6.67 8.02
CA VAL A 23 8.67 -6.49 8.99
C VAL A 23 9.89 -7.33 8.61
N TYR A 24 9.66 -8.53 8.11
CA TYR A 24 10.73 -9.39 7.61
C TYR A 24 11.42 -8.77 6.38
N VAL A 25 10.66 -8.28 5.41
CA VAL A 25 11.20 -7.63 4.20
C VAL A 25 12.00 -6.38 4.57
N GLU A 26 11.46 -5.51 5.42
CA GLU A 26 12.15 -4.30 5.88
C GLU A 26 13.48 -4.63 6.60
N SER A 27 13.49 -5.67 7.45
CA SER A 27 14.74 -6.10 8.11
C SER A 27 15.76 -6.66 7.13
N LEU A 28 15.30 -7.39 6.11
CA LEU A 28 16.16 -7.92 5.04
C LEU A 28 16.75 -6.79 4.19
N GLU A 29 15.94 -5.80 3.84
CA GLU A 29 16.41 -4.60 3.13
C GLU A 29 17.43 -3.81 3.95
N ALA A 30 17.21 -3.66 5.25
CA ALA A 30 18.16 -3.00 6.15
C ALA A 30 19.51 -3.78 6.20
N ASP A 31 19.48 -5.11 6.25
CA ASP A 31 20.67 -5.94 6.23
C ASP A 31 21.41 -5.88 4.88
N ILE A 32 20.70 -5.77 3.77
CA ILE A 32 21.30 -5.52 2.45
C ILE A 32 21.94 -4.12 2.42
N LYS A 33 21.20 -3.07 2.82
CA LYS A 33 21.68 -1.67 2.84
C LYS A 33 22.90 -1.50 3.74
N SER A 34 22.96 -2.21 4.86
CA SER A 34 24.11 -2.18 5.79
C SER A 34 25.30 -3.04 5.36
N GLY A 35 25.19 -3.78 4.26
CA GLY A 35 26.24 -4.65 3.74
C GLY A 35 26.41 -5.98 4.50
N LYS A 36 25.51 -6.32 5.43
CA LYS A 36 25.52 -7.63 6.10
C LYS A 36 25.16 -8.76 5.14
N ILE A 37 24.32 -8.47 4.16
CA ILE A 37 23.91 -9.40 3.09
C ILE A 37 24.40 -8.86 1.76
N ASN A 38 25.16 -9.64 1.03
CA ASN A 38 25.57 -9.34 -0.33
C ASN A 38 24.42 -9.69 -1.29
N GLN A 39 23.75 -8.67 -1.81
CA GLN A 39 22.60 -8.83 -2.70
C GLN A 39 22.96 -9.55 -4.00
N ASP A 40 24.11 -9.26 -4.60
CA ASP A 40 24.52 -9.88 -5.87
C ASP A 40 24.85 -11.36 -5.70
N GLU A 41 25.47 -11.73 -4.58
CA GLU A 41 25.71 -13.13 -4.24
C GLU A 41 24.37 -13.88 -4.03
N MET A 42 23.45 -13.28 -3.32
CA MET A 42 22.10 -13.84 -3.10
C MET A 42 21.39 -14.04 -4.44
N ILE A 43 21.39 -13.04 -5.31
CA ILE A 43 20.78 -13.13 -6.65
C ILE A 43 21.46 -14.23 -7.48
N GLY A 44 22.80 -14.29 -7.47
CA GLY A 44 23.57 -15.27 -8.24
C GLY A 44 23.29 -16.74 -7.86
N ARG A 45 22.82 -17.00 -6.63
CA ARG A 45 22.40 -18.35 -6.18
C ARG A 45 21.09 -18.81 -6.81
N ILE A 46 20.24 -17.89 -7.25
CA ILE A 46 18.87 -18.15 -7.71
C ILE A 46 18.77 -18.05 -9.22
N GLY A 47 19.48 -17.09 -9.80
CA GLY A 47 19.42 -16.80 -11.21
C GLY A 47 20.45 -15.75 -11.61
N ARG A 48 20.11 -14.98 -12.63
CA ARG A 48 20.86 -13.80 -13.03
C ARG A 48 19.95 -12.58 -13.07
N LYS A 49 20.52 -11.43 -12.87
CA LYS A 49 19.82 -10.17 -13.09
C LYS A 49 19.55 -10.01 -14.59
N VAL A 50 18.35 -9.65 -14.95
CA VAL A 50 17.92 -9.35 -16.33
C VAL A 50 17.68 -7.85 -16.42
N THR A 51 18.22 -7.22 -17.45
CA THR A 51 17.94 -5.82 -17.74
C THR A 51 16.64 -5.67 -18.57
N ILE A 52 16.07 -4.48 -18.53
CA ILE A 52 14.84 -4.20 -19.30
C ILE A 52 15.05 -4.43 -20.80
N ASP A 53 16.20 -4.08 -21.34
CA ASP A 53 16.54 -4.23 -22.75
C ASP A 53 16.67 -5.68 -23.21
N GLU A 54 16.91 -6.60 -22.28
CA GLU A 54 16.97 -8.04 -22.57
C GLU A 54 15.58 -8.69 -22.66
N LEU A 55 14.55 -8.07 -22.06
CA LEU A 55 13.21 -8.68 -21.97
C LEU A 55 12.63 -9.09 -23.33
N PRO A 56 12.69 -8.27 -24.40
CA PRO A 56 12.13 -8.66 -25.70
C PRO A 56 12.77 -9.89 -26.36
N GLN A 57 13.97 -10.25 -25.89
CA GLN A 57 14.70 -11.42 -26.40
C GLN A 57 14.46 -12.68 -25.56
N LEU A 58 13.87 -12.52 -24.37
CA LEU A 58 13.71 -13.58 -23.38
C LEU A 58 12.27 -14.07 -23.26
N ILE A 59 11.29 -13.22 -23.57
CA ILE A 59 9.87 -13.53 -23.38
C ILE A 59 9.04 -13.10 -24.59
N ASP A 60 8.08 -13.91 -24.97
CA ASP A 60 7.14 -13.64 -26.06
C ASP A 60 5.86 -12.97 -25.56
N ILE A 61 5.49 -13.19 -24.30
CA ILE A 61 4.31 -12.64 -23.63
C ILE A 61 4.55 -12.53 -22.14
N ALA A 62 4.06 -11.45 -21.53
CA ALA A 62 4.10 -11.26 -20.10
C ALA A 62 2.74 -11.59 -19.45
N PHE A 63 2.73 -12.55 -18.50
CA PHE A 63 1.58 -12.78 -17.64
C PHE A 63 1.74 -11.90 -16.39
N LEU A 64 0.87 -10.89 -16.27
CA LEU A 64 0.92 -9.93 -15.16
C LEU A 64 0.18 -10.47 -13.94
N ALA A 65 0.92 -10.82 -12.88
CA ALA A 65 0.40 -11.21 -11.58
C ALA A 65 0.85 -10.22 -10.48
N LEU A 66 1.01 -8.95 -10.87
CA LEU A 66 1.41 -7.86 -9.99
C LEU A 66 0.18 -7.21 -9.35
N HIS A 67 0.37 -6.67 -8.14
CA HIS A 67 -0.68 -5.99 -7.39
C HIS A 67 -0.21 -4.60 -6.94
N GLY A 68 -1.16 -3.66 -6.86
CA GLY A 68 -0.92 -2.31 -6.37
C GLY A 68 -0.16 -1.42 -7.34
N SER A 69 0.56 -0.46 -6.77
CA SER A 69 1.33 0.55 -7.51
C SER A 69 2.35 -0.09 -8.45
N PHE A 70 2.52 0.50 -9.62
CA PHE A 70 3.35 0.04 -10.74
C PHE A 70 2.85 -1.24 -11.43
N GLY A 71 2.02 -2.07 -10.78
CA GLY A 71 1.47 -3.30 -11.36
C GLY A 71 0.08 -3.13 -11.97
N GLU A 72 -0.79 -2.34 -11.32
CA GLU A 72 -2.21 -2.20 -11.67
C GLU A 72 -2.58 -0.80 -12.20
N ASP A 73 -1.63 0.13 -12.25
CA ASP A 73 -1.86 1.56 -12.54
C ASP A 73 -1.50 2.00 -13.96
N GLY A 74 -1.14 1.07 -14.84
CA GLY A 74 -0.71 1.36 -16.21
C GLY A 74 0.80 1.46 -16.39
N THR A 75 1.59 1.51 -15.30
CA THR A 75 3.04 1.72 -15.37
C THR A 75 3.75 0.55 -16.04
N ILE A 76 3.54 -0.67 -15.56
CA ILE A 76 4.15 -1.86 -16.18
C ILE A 76 3.61 -2.11 -17.58
N GLN A 77 2.34 -1.81 -17.82
CA GLN A 77 1.71 -1.90 -19.13
C GLN A 77 2.42 -0.97 -20.14
N GLY A 78 2.71 0.27 -19.71
CA GLY A 78 3.44 1.24 -20.51
C GLY A 78 4.86 0.77 -20.87
N LEU A 79 5.57 0.17 -19.91
CA LEU A 79 6.88 -0.43 -20.16
C LEU A 79 6.79 -1.56 -21.20
N LEU A 80 5.84 -2.46 -21.06
CA LEU A 80 5.68 -3.61 -21.97
C LEU A 80 5.25 -3.16 -23.37
N GLU A 81 4.37 -2.16 -23.48
CA GLU A 81 4.02 -1.57 -24.80
C GLU A 81 5.23 -0.90 -25.47
N TRP A 82 6.04 -0.17 -24.70
CA TRP A 82 7.29 0.41 -25.21
C TRP A 82 8.24 -0.65 -25.74
N LEU A 83 8.35 -1.78 -25.04
CA LEU A 83 9.18 -2.93 -25.44
C LEU A 83 8.52 -3.82 -26.50
N LYS A 84 7.28 -3.54 -26.91
CA LYS A 84 6.48 -4.35 -27.84
C LYS A 84 6.28 -5.79 -27.37
N ILE A 85 6.16 -5.99 -26.07
CA ILE A 85 5.89 -7.28 -25.44
C ILE A 85 4.38 -7.37 -25.17
N PRO A 86 3.64 -8.33 -25.77
CA PRO A 86 2.26 -8.60 -25.42
C PRO A 86 2.12 -8.97 -23.94
N TYR A 87 1.01 -8.61 -23.31
CA TYR A 87 0.75 -8.93 -21.91
C TYR A 87 -0.72 -9.22 -21.64
N THR A 88 -1.00 -9.86 -20.50
CA THR A 88 -2.35 -10.16 -20.06
C THR A 88 -2.94 -8.99 -19.27
N GLY A 89 -4.25 -8.76 -19.42
CA GLY A 89 -4.99 -7.75 -18.66
C GLY A 89 -5.32 -6.50 -19.47
N SER A 90 -5.70 -5.45 -18.75
CA SER A 90 -6.11 -4.17 -19.35
C SER A 90 -4.90 -3.32 -19.77
N GLY A 91 -5.08 -2.50 -20.79
CA GLY A 91 -4.05 -1.56 -21.25
C GLY A 91 -3.81 -0.39 -20.28
N ILE A 92 -2.95 0.54 -20.69
CA ILE A 92 -2.48 1.66 -19.86
C ILE A 92 -3.65 2.50 -19.30
N LEU A 93 -4.49 3.02 -20.20
CA LEU A 93 -5.55 3.95 -19.80
C LEU A 93 -6.61 3.32 -18.88
N PRO A 94 -7.19 2.13 -19.19
CA PRO A 94 -8.14 1.50 -18.29
C PRO A 94 -7.51 1.10 -16.95
N SER A 95 -6.23 0.71 -16.90
CA SER A 95 -5.54 0.43 -15.63
C SER A 95 -5.37 1.71 -14.80
N ALA A 96 -4.94 2.81 -15.41
CA ALA A 96 -4.78 4.09 -14.72
C ALA A 96 -6.10 4.66 -14.17
N ILE A 97 -7.21 4.50 -14.91
CA ILE A 97 -8.54 4.87 -14.45
C ILE A 97 -9.00 3.92 -13.35
N GLY A 98 -8.79 2.62 -13.52
CA GLY A 98 -9.27 1.58 -12.62
C GLY A 98 -8.66 1.64 -11.22
N ILE A 99 -7.40 2.01 -11.09
CA ILE A 99 -6.74 2.13 -9.79
C ILE A 99 -7.28 3.32 -8.98
N SER A 100 -7.69 4.41 -9.62
CA SER A 100 -8.21 5.59 -8.95
C SER A 100 -9.72 5.51 -8.77
N LYS A 101 -10.17 5.17 -7.57
CA LYS A 101 -11.60 5.06 -7.23
C LYS A 101 -12.39 6.36 -7.47
N ALA A 102 -11.75 7.51 -7.28
CA ALA A 102 -12.35 8.81 -7.51
C ALA A 102 -12.57 9.07 -9.00
N VAL A 103 -11.54 8.80 -9.82
CA VAL A 103 -11.63 8.96 -11.29
C VAL A 103 -12.61 7.95 -11.86
N GLN A 104 -12.54 6.69 -11.44
CA GLN A 104 -13.46 5.62 -11.85
C GLN A 104 -14.92 6.00 -11.59
N LYS A 105 -15.25 6.48 -10.38
CA LYS A 105 -16.62 6.91 -10.06
C LYS A 105 -17.11 8.08 -10.92
N ARG A 106 -16.26 9.07 -11.17
CA ARG A 106 -16.58 10.18 -12.06
C ARG A 106 -16.85 9.72 -13.49
N PHE A 107 -16.03 8.79 -13.99
CA PHE A 107 -16.20 8.20 -15.31
C PHE A 107 -17.52 7.43 -15.42
N LEU A 108 -17.81 6.57 -14.44
CA LEU A 108 -19.04 5.79 -14.40
C LEU A 108 -20.27 6.69 -14.34
N GLY A 109 -20.26 7.71 -13.48
CA GLY A 109 -21.35 8.68 -13.40
C GLY A 109 -21.55 9.46 -14.70
N ALA A 110 -20.46 9.92 -15.34
CA ALA A 110 -20.53 10.60 -16.64
C ALA A 110 -21.05 9.68 -17.77
N ALA A 111 -20.83 8.37 -17.66
CA ALA A 111 -21.36 7.37 -18.57
C ALA A 111 -22.80 6.94 -18.26
N GLY A 112 -23.45 7.54 -17.25
CA GLY A 112 -24.83 7.26 -16.88
C GLY A 112 -25.03 6.04 -15.98
N PHE A 113 -23.97 5.50 -15.38
CA PHE A 113 -24.08 4.41 -14.41
C PHE A 113 -24.37 4.96 -13.01
N ASP A 114 -25.27 4.32 -12.30
CA ASP A 114 -25.55 4.63 -10.91
C ASP A 114 -24.32 4.31 -10.03
N THR A 115 -23.88 5.30 -9.29
CA THR A 115 -22.81 5.15 -8.32
C THR A 115 -23.25 5.74 -6.98
N PRO A 116 -22.85 5.14 -5.84
CA PRO A 116 -23.11 5.76 -4.55
C PRO A 116 -22.50 7.16 -4.48
N ASP A 117 -23.13 8.06 -3.76
CA ASP A 117 -22.56 9.38 -3.48
C ASP A 117 -21.18 9.25 -2.84
N PHE A 118 -20.31 10.18 -3.16
CA PHE A 118 -18.97 10.17 -2.60
C PHE A 118 -18.40 11.57 -2.45
N MET A 119 -17.50 11.70 -1.51
CA MET A 119 -16.71 12.91 -1.29
C MET A 119 -15.23 12.56 -1.36
N LEU A 120 -14.44 13.42 -1.98
CA LEU A 120 -13.00 13.28 -2.02
C LEU A 120 -12.36 14.20 -0.98
N VAL A 121 -11.71 13.61 0.01
CA VAL A 121 -10.95 14.34 1.01
C VAL A 121 -9.51 14.46 0.51
N ASN A 122 -9.00 15.67 0.39
CA ASN A 122 -7.62 15.95 0.04
C ASN A 122 -6.77 16.05 1.32
N ARG A 123 -5.58 15.42 1.33
CA ARG A 123 -4.68 15.43 2.49
C ARG A 123 -4.32 16.84 2.94
N VAL A 124 -3.93 17.71 2.00
CA VAL A 124 -3.54 19.09 2.32
C VAL A 124 -4.68 19.83 3.03
N ASN A 125 -5.89 19.77 2.48
CA ASN A 125 -7.05 20.42 3.10
C ASN A 125 -7.37 19.83 4.49
N TRP A 126 -7.17 18.52 4.67
CA TRP A 126 -7.39 17.84 5.93
C TRP A 126 -6.39 18.25 7.02
N GLU A 127 -5.12 18.37 6.66
CA GLU A 127 -4.02 18.70 7.57
C GLU A 127 -3.88 20.22 7.82
N GLU A 128 -4.25 21.07 6.87
CA GLU A 128 -4.07 22.53 6.93
C GLU A 128 -5.29 23.33 7.44
N GLY A 129 -6.25 22.68 8.11
CA GLY A 129 -7.27 23.38 8.89
C GLY A 129 -8.68 23.46 8.26
N ALA A 130 -8.96 22.75 7.17
CA ALA A 130 -10.32 22.65 6.62
C ALA A 130 -11.14 21.49 7.24
N LYS A 131 -10.69 20.93 8.35
CA LYS A 131 -11.26 19.74 9.00
C LYS A 131 -12.72 19.91 9.36
N ASP A 132 -13.07 21.01 10.02
CA ASP A 132 -14.44 21.28 10.47
C ASP A 132 -15.41 21.43 9.28
N ILE A 133 -14.94 22.07 8.21
CA ILE A 133 -15.73 22.22 6.97
C ILE A 133 -15.96 20.84 6.33
N LEU A 134 -14.92 20.01 6.25
CA LEU A 134 -15.01 18.67 5.68
C LEU A 134 -15.92 17.75 6.50
N LEU A 135 -15.86 17.83 7.83
CA LEU A 135 -16.77 17.08 8.73
C LEU A 135 -18.21 17.53 8.57
N TYR A 136 -18.44 18.84 8.46
CA TYR A 136 -19.77 19.38 8.18
C TYR A 136 -20.31 18.91 6.83
N ASP A 137 -19.48 18.94 5.78
CA ASP A 137 -19.85 18.47 4.45
C ASP A 137 -20.17 16.99 4.43
N ILE A 138 -19.36 16.15 5.11
CA ILE A 138 -19.64 14.72 5.26
C ILE A 138 -21.01 14.49 5.92
N LYS A 139 -21.29 15.24 6.99
CA LYS A 139 -22.55 15.13 7.73
C LYS A 139 -23.78 15.51 6.89
N THR A 140 -23.63 16.50 6.02
CA THR A 140 -24.75 17.08 5.28
C THR A 140 -24.98 16.43 3.92
N HIS A 141 -23.95 15.88 3.30
CA HIS A 141 -24.04 15.37 1.92
C HIS A 141 -23.96 13.83 1.82
N LEU A 142 -23.58 13.13 2.88
CA LEU A 142 -23.49 11.67 2.83
C LEU A 142 -24.47 11.00 3.80
N SER A 143 -25.09 9.92 3.34
CA SER A 143 -25.96 9.07 4.16
C SER A 143 -25.15 7.96 4.81
N PHE A 144 -25.34 7.76 6.12
CA PHE A 144 -24.66 6.69 6.87
C PHE A 144 -25.40 5.35 6.70
N PRO A 145 -24.67 4.19 6.71
CA PRO A 145 -23.23 4.08 6.94
C PRO A 145 -22.36 4.55 5.76
N ILE A 146 -21.20 5.10 6.04
CA ILE A 146 -20.22 5.48 5.03
C ILE A 146 -18.98 4.58 5.07
N VAL A 147 -18.32 4.44 3.91
CA VAL A 147 -17.03 3.75 3.79
C VAL A 147 -15.95 4.76 3.46
N ILE A 148 -14.98 4.89 4.36
CA ILE A 148 -13.78 5.72 4.17
C ILE A 148 -12.65 4.83 3.70
N LYS A 149 -12.00 5.20 2.60
CA LYS A 149 -10.96 4.37 1.98
C LYS A 149 -9.98 5.21 1.17
N PRO A 150 -8.72 4.76 1.02
CA PRO A 150 -7.76 5.40 0.13
C PRO A 150 -8.25 5.40 -1.32
N ALA A 151 -8.01 6.49 -2.04
CA ALA A 151 -8.43 6.61 -3.44
C ALA A 151 -7.71 5.62 -4.36
N ASN A 152 -6.42 5.36 -4.12
CA ASN A 152 -5.53 4.63 -5.04
C ASN A 152 -4.93 3.34 -4.46
N GLN A 153 -5.48 2.81 -3.34
CA GLN A 153 -4.98 1.57 -2.75
C GLN A 153 -5.94 0.40 -2.99
N GLY A 154 -5.35 -0.79 -3.16
CA GLY A 154 -6.07 -2.06 -3.25
C GLY A 154 -6.16 -2.80 -1.91
N SER A 155 -6.56 -4.07 -1.96
CA SER A 155 -6.52 -5.06 -0.86
C SER A 155 -7.18 -4.63 0.46
N SER A 156 -8.14 -3.70 0.40
CA SER A 156 -8.84 -3.14 1.57
C SER A 156 -7.95 -2.44 2.61
N LEU A 157 -6.71 -2.13 2.26
CA LEU A 157 -5.80 -1.38 3.13
C LEU A 157 -6.36 0.02 3.41
N GLY A 158 -6.35 0.44 4.68
CA GLY A 158 -6.83 1.73 5.11
C GLY A 158 -8.35 1.94 5.01
N VAL A 159 -9.13 0.89 4.77
CA VAL A 159 -10.60 0.95 4.69
C VAL A 159 -11.20 0.93 6.10
N SER A 160 -12.21 1.77 6.30
CA SER A 160 -13.02 1.82 7.53
C SER A 160 -14.49 2.02 7.21
N VAL A 161 -15.37 1.43 8.01
CA VAL A 161 -16.81 1.64 7.93
C VAL A 161 -17.27 2.42 9.16
N VAL A 162 -17.97 3.54 8.93
CA VAL A 162 -18.53 4.36 10.00
C VAL A 162 -20.04 4.29 9.88
N HIS A 163 -20.68 3.72 10.89
CA HIS A 163 -22.13 3.43 10.85
C HIS A 163 -23.01 4.62 11.13
N ASN A 164 -22.55 5.53 11.98
CA ASN A 164 -23.27 6.75 12.35
C ASN A 164 -22.31 7.93 12.37
N PHE A 165 -22.82 9.16 12.27
CA PHE A 165 -21.98 10.34 12.37
C PHE A 165 -21.32 10.42 13.76
N ASP A 166 -19.99 10.38 13.78
CA ASP A 166 -19.12 10.46 14.94
C ASP A 166 -17.81 11.09 14.46
N GLU A 167 -17.57 12.34 14.85
CA GLU A 167 -16.43 13.12 14.36
C GLU A 167 -15.11 12.44 14.64
N GLN A 168 -14.92 11.90 15.86
CA GLN A 168 -13.67 11.23 16.23
C GLN A 168 -13.43 9.98 15.38
N LYS A 169 -14.45 9.14 15.17
CA LYS A 169 -14.33 7.94 14.34
C LYS A 169 -14.07 8.26 12.87
N ILE A 170 -14.67 9.36 12.37
CA ILE A 170 -14.42 9.82 11.00
C ILE A 170 -12.99 10.30 10.87
N GLU A 171 -12.47 11.08 11.85
CA GLU A 171 -11.08 11.52 11.86
C GLU A 171 -10.10 10.35 11.90
N GLU A 172 -10.31 9.39 12.79
CA GLU A 172 -9.49 8.18 12.88
C GLU A 172 -9.50 7.40 11.55
N ALA A 173 -10.67 7.25 10.94
CA ALA A 173 -10.83 6.56 9.67
C ALA A 173 -10.15 7.29 8.49
N ILE A 174 -10.23 8.63 8.44
CA ILE A 174 -9.55 9.43 7.42
C ILE A 174 -8.04 9.37 7.60
N ASN A 175 -7.53 9.51 8.83
CA ASN A 175 -6.11 9.38 9.11
C ASN A 175 -5.60 7.98 8.75
N LYS A 176 -6.37 6.93 9.06
CA LYS A 176 -6.08 5.56 8.61
C LYS A 176 -5.99 5.47 7.08
N ALA A 177 -6.95 6.07 6.36
CA ALA A 177 -6.96 6.07 4.90
C ALA A 177 -5.80 6.88 4.28
N PHE A 178 -5.23 7.81 5.00
CA PHE A 178 -4.02 8.53 4.64
C PHE A 178 -2.73 7.82 5.06
N PHE A 179 -2.81 6.68 5.72
CA PHE A 179 -1.65 5.95 6.26
C PHE A 179 -0.85 6.79 7.26
N ASN A 180 -1.54 7.59 8.06
CA ASN A 180 -0.92 8.40 9.10
C ASN A 180 -0.76 7.56 10.38
N ASN A 181 0.37 6.86 10.48
CA ASN A 181 0.80 6.22 11.73
C ASN A 181 1.63 7.21 12.54
N THR A 182 0.99 7.99 13.38
CA THR A 182 1.69 8.93 14.25
C THR A 182 1.59 8.50 15.70
N LEU A 183 2.70 8.53 16.41
CA LEU A 183 2.79 8.29 17.84
C LEU A 183 3.69 9.35 18.48
N GLN A 184 3.35 9.79 19.68
CA GLN A 184 4.19 10.71 20.43
C GLN A 184 5.41 9.97 20.98
N LYS A 185 6.61 10.58 20.88
CA LYS A 185 7.84 10.01 21.47
C LYS A 185 7.69 9.69 22.95
N SER A 186 6.94 10.52 23.68
CA SER A 186 6.63 10.30 25.10
C SER A 186 5.87 9.00 25.34
N ASP A 187 4.93 8.65 24.46
CA ASP A 187 4.13 7.43 24.60
C ASP A 187 4.92 6.20 24.13
N TRP A 188 5.67 6.35 23.02
CA TRP A 188 6.63 5.33 22.61
C TRP A 188 7.65 5.01 23.70
N GLY A 189 8.15 6.04 24.40
CA GLY A 189 9.11 5.88 25.48
C GLY A 189 8.58 5.13 26.71
N LYS A 190 7.25 5.16 26.93
CA LYS A 190 6.59 4.43 28.04
C LYS A 190 6.42 2.93 27.75
N LEU A 191 6.47 2.52 26.48
CA LEU A 191 6.29 1.13 26.08
C LEU A 191 7.52 0.29 26.45
N THR A 192 7.28 -0.89 26.98
CA THR A 192 8.32 -1.92 27.12
C THR A 192 8.75 -2.43 25.74
N GLN A 193 9.89 -3.12 25.68
CA GLN A 193 10.37 -3.69 24.43
C GLN A 193 9.35 -4.68 23.79
N SER A 194 8.69 -5.48 24.62
CA SER A 194 7.63 -6.39 24.12
C SER A 194 6.45 -5.61 23.54
N GLN A 195 5.98 -4.59 24.24
CA GLN A 195 4.88 -3.74 23.76
C GLN A 195 5.22 -2.99 22.46
N LYS A 196 6.47 -2.54 22.30
CA LYS A 196 6.95 -1.93 21.05
C LYS A 196 6.91 -2.94 19.90
N ILE A 197 7.36 -4.16 20.13
CA ILE A 197 7.31 -5.23 19.14
C ILE A 197 5.87 -5.56 18.77
N ASP A 198 4.98 -5.68 19.74
CA ASP A 198 3.57 -5.98 19.49
C ASP A 198 2.86 -4.83 18.77
N TYR A 199 3.20 -3.58 19.07
CA TYR A 199 2.71 -2.42 18.35
C TYR A 199 3.17 -2.42 16.89
N VAL A 200 4.48 -2.62 16.64
CA VAL A 200 5.01 -2.71 15.26
C VAL A 200 4.35 -3.86 14.50
N ARG A 201 4.16 -5.00 15.14
CA ARG A 201 3.43 -6.14 14.53
C ARG A 201 2.00 -5.76 14.14
N SER A 202 1.30 -5.05 15.00
CA SER A 202 -0.08 -4.64 14.73
C SER A 202 -0.19 -3.66 13.57
N ILE A 203 0.71 -2.68 13.45
CA ILE A 203 0.70 -1.75 12.31
C ILE A 203 1.15 -2.39 11.00
N CYS A 204 1.91 -3.47 11.08
CA CYS A 204 2.37 -4.23 9.92
C CYS A 204 1.44 -5.40 9.55
N ASP A 205 0.34 -5.64 10.28
CA ASP A 205 -0.64 -6.66 9.89
C ASP A 205 -1.29 -6.28 8.55
N ILE A 206 -1.18 -7.15 7.56
CA ILE A 206 -1.66 -6.89 6.19
C ILE A 206 -3.18 -6.71 6.10
N ARG A 207 -3.93 -7.11 7.14
CA ARG A 207 -5.40 -7.01 7.16
C ARG A 207 -5.89 -5.72 7.79
N GLU A 208 -5.21 -5.23 8.83
CA GLU A 208 -5.68 -4.11 9.63
C GLU A 208 -4.64 -3.02 9.82
N GLY A 209 -3.36 -3.34 9.64
CA GLY A 209 -2.25 -2.41 9.81
C GLY A 209 -2.04 -1.50 8.61
N LEU A 210 -1.37 -0.39 8.85
CA LEU A 210 -1.03 0.60 7.83
C LEU A 210 0.39 0.43 7.29
N GLY A 211 1.16 -0.48 7.89
CA GLY A 211 2.57 -0.69 7.55
C GLY A 211 3.50 0.38 8.12
N LEU A 212 4.76 0.28 7.73
CA LEU A 212 5.79 1.27 8.02
C LEU A 212 5.82 2.33 6.90
N PRO A 213 6.36 3.53 7.12
CA PRO A 213 7.06 3.97 8.33
C PRO A 213 6.12 4.37 9.47
N LEU A 214 6.64 4.31 10.71
CA LEU A 214 6.04 4.92 11.88
C LEU A 214 6.62 6.32 12.07
N LEU A 215 5.77 7.30 12.29
CA LEU A 215 6.18 8.67 12.60
C LEU A 215 6.14 8.92 14.11
N LEU A 216 7.27 9.25 14.72
CA LEU A 216 7.35 9.72 16.10
C LEU A 216 7.55 11.24 16.10
N ASP A 217 6.54 11.98 16.57
CA ASP A 217 6.52 13.45 16.50
C ASP A 217 6.89 14.00 15.10
N GLY A 218 6.49 13.30 14.04
CA GLY A 218 6.78 13.66 12.66
C GLY A 218 8.15 13.17 12.12
N GLU A 219 8.99 12.58 12.95
CA GLU A 219 10.24 11.94 12.51
C GLU A 219 10.02 10.47 12.18
N GLN A 220 10.44 10.08 11.00
CA GLN A 220 10.33 8.70 10.54
C GLN A 220 11.28 7.79 11.31
N ILE A 221 10.74 6.68 11.83
CA ILE A 221 11.53 5.55 12.33
C ILE A 221 11.31 4.35 11.41
N ASN A 222 12.42 3.69 11.09
CA ASN A 222 12.48 2.49 10.28
C ASN A 222 12.72 1.27 11.16
#